data_35b26aae5c0185a3ccdb271c37fe41d0
#
_entry.id   35b26aae5c0185a3ccdb271c37fe41d0
#
_cell.length_a   1.000
_cell.length_b   1.000
_cell.length_c   1.000
_cell.angle_alpha   90.00
_cell.angle_beta   90.00
_cell.angle_gamma   90.00
#
_symmetry.space_group_name_H-M   'P 1'
#
loop_
_entity.id
_entity.type
_entity.pdbx_description
1 polymer ?
#
loop_
_entity_poly.entity_id
_entity_poly.type
_entity_poly.pdbx_seq_one_letter_code
_entity_poly.pdbx_strand_id
1 'polypeptide(L)'
;LTPLSRWFFRRIAFVYHFTPMPPMPPSPSETEARAQAVRRVLNYARTTAQPLIGLSPEGQDMAGGRLGWPPPGVGRFVSHLARLGYPIVPVGVYEDGDRLCLRFGPAYHLALPFQLDAAERDRRASLLVMQAIARQLPPHLHGAFASSLPKQQIDGDKL
;
A
#
# COMPACT_ATOMS: atom_id res chain seq x y z
N LEU A 1 2.11 25.14 -3.56
CA LEU A 1 1.73 24.77 -4.93
C LEU A 1 1.08 25.96 -5.63
N THR A 2 1.58 26.33 -6.81
CA THR A 2 1.01 27.41 -7.62
C THR A 2 -0.38 27.01 -8.14
N PRO A 3 -1.28 27.95 -8.50
CA PRO A 3 -2.58 27.64 -9.08
C PRO A 3 -2.50 26.73 -10.31
N LEU A 4 -1.47 26.93 -11.14
CA LEU A 4 -1.22 26.12 -12.33
C LEU A 4 -0.86 24.66 -11.98
N SER A 5 0.00 24.44 -10.99
CA SER A 5 0.35 23.08 -10.54
C SER A 5 -0.86 22.36 -9.94
N ARG A 6 -1.70 23.06 -9.16
CA ARG A 6 -2.96 22.49 -8.64
C ARG A 6 -3.91 22.07 -9.76
N TRP A 7 -4.07 22.90 -10.78
CA TRP A 7 -4.89 22.57 -11.97
C TRP A 7 -4.33 21.35 -12.70
N PHE A 8 -3.02 21.30 -12.92
CA PHE A 8 -2.34 20.18 -13.60
C PHE A 8 -2.52 18.87 -12.85
N PHE A 9 -2.26 18.85 -11.53
CA PHE A 9 -2.46 17.65 -10.71
C PHE A 9 -3.94 17.22 -10.64
N ARG A 10 -4.89 18.15 -10.65
CA ARG A 10 -6.32 17.81 -10.75
C ARG A 10 -6.65 17.13 -12.08
N ARG A 11 -6.06 17.57 -13.18
CA ARG A 11 -6.25 16.93 -14.50
C ARG A 11 -5.64 15.53 -14.55
N ILE A 12 -4.44 15.33 -14.00
CA ILE A 12 -3.83 14.02 -13.86
C ILE A 12 -4.72 13.12 -12.99
N ALA A 13 -5.14 13.58 -11.82
CA ALA A 13 -6.01 12.82 -10.93
C ALA A 13 -7.31 12.40 -11.62
N PHE A 14 -7.89 13.27 -12.45
CA PHE A 14 -9.11 12.95 -13.20
C PHE A 14 -8.85 11.90 -14.28
N VAL A 15 -7.79 12.06 -15.11
CA VAL A 15 -7.46 11.16 -16.22
C VAL A 15 -7.09 9.76 -15.73
N TYR A 16 -6.32 9.68 -14.63
CA TYR A 16 -5.84 8.41 -14.07
C TYR A 16 -6.70 7.90 -12.91
N HIS A 17 -7.86 8.53 -12.66
CA HIS A 17 -8.78 8.16 -11.58
C HIS A 17 -8.14 8.10 -10.19
N PHE A 18 -7.13 8.96 -9.93
CA PHE A 18 -6.58 9.07 -8.58
C PHE A 18 -7.63 9.58 -7.60
N THR A 19 -7.83 8.84 -6.52
CA THR A 19 -8.63 9.30 -5.40
C THR A 19 -7.74 10.06 -4.44
N PRO A 20 -7.84 11.40 -4.33
CA PRO A 20 -7.04 12.16 -3.39
C PRO A 20 -7.38 11.74 -1.96
N MET A 21 -6.33 11.42 -1.18
CA MET A 21 -6.42 11.07 0.23
C MET A 21 -5.78 12.21 1.02
N PRO A 22 -6.45 12.77 2.04
CA PRO A 22 -5.85 13.77 2.90
C PRO A 22 -4.57 13.26 3.57
N PRO A 23 -3.58 14.15 3.85
CA PRO A 23 -2.31 13.77 4.47
C PRO A 23 -2.51 13.23 5.90
N MET A 24 -1.46 12.60 6.44
CA MET A 24 -1.43 12.10 7.81
C MET A 24 -0.51 12.98 8.68
N PRO A 25 -0.85 13.21 9.95
CA PRO A 25 -2.13 12.88 10.61
C PRO A 25 -3.26 13.78 10.09
N PRO A 26 -4.50 13.25 9.99
CA PRO A 26 -5.62 14.04 9.50
C PRO A 26 -6.00 15.11 10.52
N SER A 27 -6.29 16.32 10.05
CA SER A 27 -7.01 17.28 10.87
C SER A 27 -8.46 16.82 11.09
N PRO A 28 -9.15 17.30 12.12
CA PRO A 28 -10.56 16.96 12.35
C PRO A 28 -11.45 17.20 11.13
N SER A 29 -11.16 18.26 10.35
CA SER A 29 -11.88 18.60 9.12
C SER A 29 -11.62 17.62 7.95
N GLU A 30 -10.54 16.86 7.99
CA GLU A 30 -10.14 15.92 6.92
C GLU A 30 -10.65 14.50 7.15
N THR A 31 -11.13 14.20 8.35
CA THR A 31 -11.66 12.86 8.70
C THR A 31 -12.79 12.46 7.77
N GLU A 32 -13.76 13.38 7.53
CA GLU A 32 -14.88 13.11 6.62
C GLU A 32 -14.41 12.94 5.17
N ALA A 33 -13.47 13.74 4.71
CA ALA A 33 -12.90 13.64 3.37
C ALA A 33 -12.20 12.27 3.15
N ARG A 34 -11.51 11.77 4.18
CA ARG A 34 -10.92 10.41 4.15
C ARG A 34 -11.98 9.33 4.10
N ALA A 35 -13.00 9.42 4.94
CA ALA A 35 -14.11 8.46 4.93
C ALA A 35 -14.80 8.43 3.56
N GLN A 36 -15.01 9.59 2.93
CA GLN A 36 -15.56 9.68 1.58
C GLN A 36 -14.63 9.08 0.52
N ALA A 37 -13.31 9.29 0.61
CA ALA A 37 -12.35 8.70 -0.29
C ALA A 37 -12.38 7.16 -0.21
N VAL A 38 -12.35 6.60 1.00
CA VAL A 38 -12.49 5.16 1.23
C VAL A 38 -13.80 4.61 0.67
N ARG A 39 -14.94 5.29 0.93
CA ARG A 39 -16.26 4.89 0.40
C ARG A 39 -16.27 4.87 -1.13
N ARG A 40 -15.66 5.86 -1.79
CA ARG A 40 -15.56 5.91 -3.26
C ARG A 40 -14.80 4.71 -3.81
N VAL A 41 -13.64 4.38 -3.23
CA VAL A 41 -12.84 3.23 -3.69
C VAL A 41 -13.58 1.91 -3.45
N LEU A 42 -14.22 1.73 -2.29
CA LEU A 42 -14.99 0.52 -2.01
C LEU A 42 -16.22 0.41 -2.94
N ASN A 43 -16.86 1.52 -3.27
CA ASN A 43 -17.97 1.52 -4.23
C ASN A 43 -17.47 1.15 -5.63
N TYR A 44 -16.37 1.76 -6.09
CA TYR A 44 -15.72 1.41 -7.35
C TYR A 44 -15.39 -0.09 -7.41
N ALA A 45 -14.78 -0.62 -6.35
CA ALA A 45 -14.47 -2.05 -6.26
C ALA A 45 -15.71 -2.95 -6.39
N ARG A 46 -16.87 -2.53 -5.86
CA ARG A 46 -18.11 -3.33 -5.90
C ARG A 46 -18.88 -3.23 -7.22
N THR A 47 -18.77 -2.09 -7.88
CA THR A 47 -19.60 -1.80 -9.08
C THR A 47 -18.86 -2.01 -10.39
N THR A 48 -17.54 -2.17 -10.36
CA THR A 48 -16.72 -2.38 -11.55
C THR A 48 -16.45 -3.87 -11.72
N ALA A 49 -16.66 -4.39 -12.92
CA ALA A 49 -16.49 -5.82 -13.20
C ALA A 49 -15.04 -6.30 -13.02
N GLN A 50 -14.06 -5.47 -13.38
CA GLN A 50 -12.63 -5.77 -13.25
C GLN A 50 -11.90 -4.55 -12.68
N PRO A 51 -12.06 -4.24 -11.38
CA PRO A 51 -11.45 -3.08 -10.80
C PRO A 51 -9.93 -3.28 -10.65
N LEU A 52 -9.15 -2.26 -11.00
CA LEU A 52 -7.74 -2.17 -10.70
C LEU A 52 -7.52 -1.05 -9.69
N ILE A 53 -6.97 -1.38 -8.52
CA ILE A 53 -6.76 -0.43 -7.43
C ILE A 53 -5.28 -0.43 -7.06
N GLY A 54 -4.60 0.69 -7.34
CA GLY A 54 -3.25 0.95 -6.84
C GLY A 54 -3.32 1.57 -5.45
N LEU A 55 -2.52 1.07 -4.52
CA LEU A 55 -2.41 1.57 -3.16
C LEU A 55 -0.95 1.67 -2.73
N SER A 56 -0.54 2.85 -2.24
CA SER A 56 0.69 3.02 -1.48
C SER A 56 0.35 2.96 0.02
N PRO A 57 0.64 1.83 0.70
CA PRO A 57 0.17 1.63 2.09
C PRO A 57 0.78 2.60 3.08
N GLU A 58 2.02 3.04 2.87
CA GLU A 58 2.71 3.97 3.77
C GLU A 58 2.10 5.37 3.75
N GLY A 59 1.54 5.78 2.61
CA GLY A 59 0.88 7.09 2.44
C GLY A 59 1.83 8.29 2.49
N GLN A 60 3.12 8.07 2.60
CA GLN A 60 4.17 9.10 2.65
C GLN A 60 5.53 8.52 2.25
N ASP A 61 6.42 9.38 1.82
CA ASP A 61 7.81 9.02 1.57
C ASP A 61 8.58 8.93 2.87
N MET A 62 9.33 7.85 3.04
CA MET A 62 10.20 7.65 4.20
C MET A 62 11.63 8.02 3.88
N ALA A 63 12.35 8.57 4.85
CA ALA A 63 13.73 8.95 4.68
C ALA A 63 14.60 7.78 4.19
N GLY A 64 15.34 7.99 3.10
CA GLY A 64 16.20 6.97 2.49
C GLY A 64 15.43 5.84 1.78
N GLY A 65 14.15 6.03 1.44
CA GLY A 65 13.34 5.07 0.69
C GLY A 65 13.06 3.76 1.44
N ARG A 66 13.28 3.71 2.76
CA ARG A 66 13.06 2.51 3.56
C ARG A 66 11.61 2.37 3.95
N LEU A 67 11.12 1.13 3.97
CA LEU A 67 9.73 0.84 4.37
C LEU A 67 9.46 1.24 5.83
N GLY A 68 8.39 1.99 6.02
CA GLY A 68 7.81 2.34 7.30
C GLY A 68 6.49 1.62 7.58
N TRP A 69 5.96 1.77 8.81
CA TRP A 69 4.65 1.25 9.14
C TRP A 69 3.55 2.09 8.47
N PRO A 70 2.53 1.44 7.89
CA PRO A 70 1.35 2.14 7.41
C PRO A 70 0.63 2.89 8.53
N PRO A 71 -0.02 4.00 8.24
CA PRO A 71 -0.90 4.67 9.19
C PRO A 71 -2.04 3.76 9.65
N PRO A 72 -2.56 3.96 10.89
CA PRO A 72 -3.71 3.20 11.38
C PRO A 72 -4.92 3.27 10.42
N GLY A 73 -5.57 2.14 10.22
CA GLY A 73 -6.73 1.99 9.33
C GLY A 73 -6.42 1.49 7.93
N VAL A 74 -5.16 1.53 7.48
CA VAL A 74 -4.76 1.02 6.16
C VAL A 74 -4.99 -0.49 6.06
N GLY A 75 -4.59 -1.25 7.07
CA GLY A 75 -4.82 -2.70 7.09
C GLY A 75 -6.31 -3.06 7.09
N ARG A 76 -7.15 -2.30 7.80
CA ARG A 76 -8.62 -2.47 7.75
C ARG A 76 -9.15 -2.20 6.35
N PHE A 77 -8.68 -1.15 5.69
CA PHE A 77 -9.07 -0.83 4.33
C PHE A 77 -8.71 -1.96 3.36
N VAL A 78 -7.46 -2.45 3.41
CA VAL A 78 -7.01 -3.59 2.60
C VAL A 78 -7.82 -4.86 2.91
N SER A 79 -8.13 -5.10 4.19
CA SER A 79 -8.98 -6.23 4.60
C SER A 79 -10.39 -6.14 4.01
N HIS A 80 -10.95 -4.94 3.88
CA HIS A 80 -12.25 -4.75 3.22
C HIS A 80 -12.19 -5.07 1.72
N LEU A 81 -11.13 -4.65 1.03
CA LEU A 81 -10.92 -5.00 -0.38
C LEU A 81 -10.73 -6.52 -0.57
N ALA A 82 -9.91 -7.14 0.29
CA ALA A 82 -9.67 -8.58 0.25
C ALA A 82 -10.96 -9.41 0.46
N ARG A 83 -11.88 -8.94 1.30
CA ARG A 83 -13.20 -9.58 1.50
C ARG A 83 -14.10 -9.55 0.27
N LEU A 84 -13.85 -8.68 -0.68
CA LEU A 84 -14.54 -8.66 -1.97
C LEU A 84 -13.97 -9.72 -2.94
N GLY A 85 -12.98 -10.51 -2.50
CA GLY A 85 -12.39 -11.60 -3.28
C GLY A 85 -11.21 -11.18 -4.17
N TYR A 86 -10.76 -9.93 -4.10
CA TYR A 86 -9.66 -9.47 -4.95
C TYR A 86 -8.31 -9.99 -4.46
N PRO A 87 -7.47 -10.51 -5.38
CA PRO A 87 -6.08 -10.82 -5.07
C PRO A 87 -5.27 -9.54 -4.90
N ILE A 88 -4.22 -9.63 -4.10
CA ILE A 88 -3.24 -8.57 -3.89
C ILE A 88 -1.96 -8.93 -4.65
N VAL A 89 -1.47 -7.99 -5.46
CA VAL A 89 -0.16 -8.10 -6.11
C VAL A 89 0.79 -7.14 -5.40
N PRO A 90 1.79 -7.61 -4.65
CA PRO A 90 2.76 -6.73 -4.03
C PRO A 90 3.73 -6.18 -5.08
N VAL A 91 4.00 -4.88 -5.02
CA VAL A 91 4.93 -4.22 -5.93
C VAL A 91 5.99 -3.49 -5.12
N GLY A 92 7.26 -3.83 -5.33
CA GLY A 92 8.40 -3.07 -4.85
C GLY A 92 8.79 -2.02 -5.89
N VAL A 93 8.88 -0.77 -5.46
CA VAL A 93 9.34 0.35 -6.29
C VAL A 93 10.56 0.95 -5.63
N TYR A 94 11.68 1.03 -6.34
CA TYR A 94 12.94 1.55 -5.80
C TYR A 94 13.85 2.07 -6.91
N GLU A 95 14.80 2.89 -6.53
CA GLU A 95 15.85 3.39 -7.41
C GLU A 95 17.09 2.50 -7.28
N ASP A 96 17.68 2.15 -8.43
CA ASP A 96 18.96 1.45 -8.53
C ASP A 96 19.86 2.24 -9.50
N GLY A 97 20.77 3.02 -8.94
CA GLY A 97 21.53 4.03 -9.66
C GLY A 97 20.61 5.11 -10.23
N ASP A 98 20.56 5.22 -11.53
CA ASP A 98 19.72 6.17 -12.29
C ASP A 98 18.41 5.54 -12.82
N ARG A 99 18.10 4.31 -12.40
CA ARG A 99 16.95 3.56 -12.90
C ARG A 99 15.86 3.42 -11.84
N LEU A 100 14.62 3.66 -12.25
CA LEU A 100 13.45 3.29 -11.48
C LEU A 100 13.11 1.83 -11.74
N CYS A 101 13.16 1.02 -10.68
CA CYS A 101 12.90 -0.41 -10.72
C CYS A 101 11.53 -0.71 -10.14
N LEU A 102 10.75 -1.53 -10.86
CA LEU A 102 9.48 -2.07 -10.38
C LEU A 102 9.58 -3.60 -10.35
N ARG A 103 9.37 -4.20 -9.18
CA ARG A 103 9.37 -5.64 -9.02
C ARG A 103 8.00 -6.11 -8.55
N PHE A 104 7.37 -6.97 -9.33
CA PHE A 104 6.06 -7.54 -9.02
C PHE A 104 6.25 -8.90 -8.34
N GLY A 105 5.60 -9.10 -7.21
CA GLY A 105 5.54 -10.39 -6.55
C GLY A 105 4.32 -11.22 -6.99
N PRO A 106 4.21 -12.46 -6.54
CA PRO A 106 3.06 -13.31 -6.84
C PRO A 106 1.78 -12.76 -6.23
N ALA A 107 0.68 -12.89 -6.96
CA ALA A 107 -0.64 -12.57 -6.44
C ALA A 107 -1.01 -13.49 -5.29
N TYR A 108 -1.67 -12.95 -4.26
CA TYR A 108 -2.14 -13.75 -3.12
C TYR A 108 -3.48 -13.21 -2.60
N HIS A 109 -4.22 -14.07 -1.88
CA HIS A 109 -5.41 -13.66 -1.14
C HIS A 109 -5.06 -13.44 0.33
N LEU A 110 -5.45 -12.29 0.86
CA LEU A 110 -5.23 -11.97 2.27
C LEU A 110 -6.23 -12.73 3.13
N ALA A 111 -5.75 -13.74 3.85
CA ALA A 111 -6.53 -14.48 4.83
C ALA A 111 -6.17 -14.02 6.25
N LEU A 112 -7.19 -13.66 7.03
CA LEU A 112 -7.06 -13.25 8.42
C LEU A 112 -7.98 -14.10 9.30
N PRO A 113 -7.56 -14.46 10.54
CA PRO A 113 -8.44 -15.13 11.48
C PRO A 113 -9.71 -14.32 11.77
N PHE A 114 -10.83 -14.99 11.89
CA PHE A 114 -12.13 -14.33 12.15
C PHE A 114 -12.23 -13.69 13.54
N GLN A 115 -11.49 -14.22 14.51
CA GLN A 115 -11.56 -13.85 15.93
C GLN A 115 -10.80 -12.57 16.28
N LEU A 116 -10.06 -11.98 15.31
CA LEU A 116 -9.30 -10.74 15.56
C LEU A 116 -10.24 -9.56 15.78
N ASP A 117 -9.95 -8.76 16.80
CA ASP A 117 -10.57 -7.45 16.96
C ASP A 117 -10.18 -6.48 15.84
N ALA A 118 -10.77 -5.28 15.82
CA ALA A 118 -10.55 -4.31 14.75
C ALA A 118 -9.10 -3.80 14.69
N ALA A 119 -8.46 -3.61 15.83
CA ALA A 119 -7.09 -3.09 15.91
C ALA A 119 -6.06 -4.17 15.52
N GLU A 120 -6.25 -5.39 16.02
CA GLU A 120 -5.41 -6.52 15.67
C GLU A 120 -5.52 -6.87 14.18
N ARG A 121 -6.74 -6.83 13.63
CA ARG A 121 -6.97 -7.04 12.20
C ARG A 121 -6.25 -6.00 11.35
N ASP A 122 -6.32 -4.73 11.73
CA ASP A 122 -5.61 -3.64 11.06
C ASP A 122 -4.11 -3.88 11.07
N ARG A 123 -3.55 -4.14 12.25
CA ARG A 123 -2.12 -4.38 12.43
C ARG A 123 -1.65 -5.64 11.68
N ARG A 124 -2.40 -6.73 11.75
CA ARG A 124 -2.03 -8.00 11.10
C ARG A 124 -2.09 -7.89 9.58
N ALA A 125 -3.12 -7.25 9.03
CA ALA A 125 -3.23 -7.00 7.61
C ALA A 125 -2.08 -6.10 7.11
N SER A 126 -1.80 -5.00 7.82
CA SER A 126 -0.68 -4.11 7.52
C SER A 126 0.65 -4.87 7.50
N LEU A 127 0.91 -5.69 8.51
CA LEU A 127 2.13 -6.49 8.58
C LEU A 127 2.28 -7.41 7.36
N LEU A 128 1.24 -8.18 7.04
CA LEU A 128 1.30 -9.15 5.93
C LEU A 128 1.51 -8.47 4.57
N VAL A 129 0.81 -7.36 4.33
CA VAL A 129 0.96 -6.58 3.10
C VAL A 129 2.36 -5.99 2.98
N MET A 130 2.85 -5.38 4.05
CA MET A 130 4.18 -4.77 4.04
C MET A 130 5.31 -5.80 3.93
N GLN A 131 5.17 -6.96 4.55
CA GLN A 131 6.11 -8.07 4.36
C GLN A 131 6.12 -8.56 2.90
N ALA A 132 4.96 -8.62 2.25
CA ALA A 132 4.88 -9.02 0.85
C ALA A 132 5.56 -7.98 -0.06
N ILE A 133 5.42 -6.68 0.21
CA ILE A 133 6.13 -5.61 -0.49
C ILE A 133 7.64 -5.66 -0.20
N ALA A 134 8.03 -5.84 1.06
CA ALA A 134 9.44 -5.91 1.46
C ALA A 134 10.20 -7.02 0.70
N ARG A 135 9.57 -8.16 0.44
CA ARG A 135 10.17 -9.23 -0.37
C ARG A 135 10.45 -8.83 -1.81
N GLN A 136 9.86 -7.75 -2.30
CA GLN A 136 10.09 -7.22 -3.64
C GLN A 136 11.16 -6.13 -3.66
N LEU A 137 11.72 -5.76 -2.52
CA LEU A 137 12.72 -4.70 -2.36
C LEU A 137 14.09 -5.27 -2.01
N PRO A 138 15.17 -4.55 -2.35
CA PRO A 138 16.50 -4.86 -1.83
C PRO A 138 16.54 -4.83 -0.29
N PRO A 139 17.37 -5.67 0.36
CA PRO A 139 17.38 -5.79 1.82
C PRO A 139 17.62 -4.49 2.59
N HIS A 140 18.39 -3.56 2.05
CA HIS A 140 18.68 -2.28 2.69
C HIS A 140 17.45 -1.34 2.74
N LEU A 141 16.41 -1.62 1.94
CA LEU A 141 15.16 -0.87 1.91
C LEU A 141 14.04 -1.48 2.77
N HIS A 142 14.25 -2.65 3.38
CA HIS A 142 13.23 -3.33 4.19
C HIS A 142 12.77 -2.53 5.42
N GLY A 143 13.57 -1.57 5.91
CA GLY A 143 13.20 -0.67 7.00
C GLY A 143 12.66 -1.39 8.23
N ALA A 144 11.48 -1.02 8.67
CA ALA A 144 10.81 -1.60 9.84
C ALA A 144 10.48 -3.11 9.70
N PHE A 145 10.59 -3.67 8.51
CA PHE A 145 10.23 -5.06 8.21
C PHE A 145 11.45 -5.98 8.04
N ALA A 146 12.67 -5.47 8.17
CA ALA A 146 13.90 -6.24 7.98
C ALA A 146 13.98 -7.50 8.87
N SER A 147 13.57 -7.39 10.15
CA SER A 147 13.60 -8.51 11.11
C SER A 147 12.42 -9.47 10.98
N SER A 148 11.37 -9.08 10.26
CA SER A 148 10.14 -9.87 10.14
C SER A 148 10.11 -10.78 8.91
N LEU A 149 11.12 -10.68 8.05
CA LEU A 149 11.30 -11.56 6.89
C LEU A 149 12.18 -12.74 7.29
N PRO A 150 11.86 -13.97 6.82
CA PRO A 150 12.79 -15.08 6.96
C PRO A 150 14.10 -14.70 6.28
N LYS A 151 15.23 -14.94 6.97
CA LYS A 151 16.55 -14.74 6.35
C LYS A 151 16.59 -15.58 5.07
N GLN A 152 16.73 -14.93 3.93
CA GLN A 152 17.06 -15.66 2.70
C GLN A 152 18.39 -16.39 2.98
N GLN A 153 18.32 -17.71 3.04
CA GLN A 153 19.49 -18.54 2.90
C GLN A 153 20.01 -18.23 1.49
N ILE A 154 21.10 -17.46 1.42
CA ILE A 154 21.87 -17.33 0.20
C ILE A 154 22.49 -18.72 0.04
N ASP A 155 21.86 -19.55 -0.78
CA ASP A 155 22.47 -20.78 -1.29
C ASP A 155 23.63 -20.32 -2.21
N GLY A 156 24.76 -20.00 -1.56
CA GLY A 156 26.03 -19.89 -2.19
C GLY A 156 26.56 -21.29 -2.40
N ASP A 157 26.17 -21.91 -3.48
CA ASP A 157 27.02 -22.88 -4.18
C ASP A 157 26.26 -23.45 -5.38
N LYS A 158 26.64 -22.96 -6.57
CA LYS A 158 26.92 -23.83 -7.70
C LYS A 158 27.50 -22.97 -8.82
N LEU A 159 28.83 -22.94 -8.82
CA LEU A 159 29.61 -22.77 -10.04
C LEU A 159 29.35 -23.91 -11.03
#